data_3bbca0d7d44dd96304e459728df4aa15
#
_entry.id   3bbca0d7d44dd96304e459728df4aa15
#
_cell.length_a   1.000
_cell.length_b   1.000
_cell.length_c   1.000
_cell.angle_alpha   90.00
_cell.angle_beta   90.00
_cell.angle_gamma   90.00
#
_symmetry.space_group_name_H-M   'P 1'
#
loop_
_entity.id
_entity.type
_entity.pdbx_description
1 polymer ?
#
loop_
_entity_poly.entity_id
_entity_poly.type
_entity_poly.pdbx_seq_one_letter_code
_entity_poly.pdbx_strand_id
1 'polypeptide(L)'
;MDVHPRFERLLELSAPLWAGEAEVARTYFDSGNRTAETDQTWISRQCYKEFWGSGFVDPDVGVIGEWSRKAVDMVPQLEDGLPRGELLDLLEQIYAEYHHFCLFANIYERLGGEGTTLTPRMLSNWDEGEALDVYRAGVRKEHGALGQASLSFTEGGYCTLYSEGLKLEGRGGVDDEIGTVCRRVYDDEMVHLVNGMAAVGREVDGDAEWDLLEELVVTQLRMRVTMRNGQFGYPLSSDRVSEIHAGEIEPLTFDYGLVAQAA
;
A
#
# COMPACT_ATOMS: atom_id res chain seq x y z
N MET A 1 6.70 -24.89 -8.13
CA MET A 1 6.89 -24.95 -6.65
C MET A 1 5.53 -25.22 -6.06
N ASP A 2 5.38 -26.23 -5.19
CA ASP A 2 4.08 -26.44 -4.53
C ASP A 2 3.93 -25.30 -3.49
N VAL A 3 2.92 -24.49 -3.69
CA VAL A 3 2.56 -23.41 -2.74
C VAL A 3 2.08 -24.07 -1.45
N HIS A 4 2.52 -23.54 -0.31
CA HIS A 4 2.12 -24.09 0.98
C HIS A 4 0.59 -23.91 1.17
N PRO A 5 -0.16 -24.95 1.60
CA PRO A 5 -1.64 -24.89 1.70
C PRO A 5 -2.15 -23.72 2.57
N ARG A 6 -1.41 -23.36 3.61
CA ARG A 6 -1.73 -22.21 4.46
C ARG A 6 -1.57 -20.87 3.73
N PHE A 7 -0.65 -20.77 2.76
CA PHE A 7 -0.51 -19.58 1.92
C PHE A 7 -1.72 -19.41 0.99
N GLU A 8 -2.21 -20.52 0.39
CA GLU A 8 -3.44 -20.47 -0.41
C GLU A 8 -4.62 -19.97 0.43
N ARG A 9 -4.77 -20.52 1.66
CA ARG A 9 -5.79 -20.06 2.60
C ARG A 9 -5.65 -18.56 2.93
N LEU A 10 -4.43 -18.07 3.14
CA LEU A 10 -4.18 -16.65 3.41
C LEU A 10 -4.64 -15.77 2.26
N LEU A 11 -4.41 -16.19 1.01
CA LEU A 11 -4.91 -15.52 -0.19
C LEU A 11 -6.44 -15.54 -0.28
N GLU A 12 -7.08 -16.68 0.01
CA GLU A 12 -8.54 -16.81 0.05
C GLU A 12 -9.17 -15.87 1.08
N LEU A 13 -8.57 -15.72 2.27
CA LEU A 13 -9.02 -14.80 3.31
C LEU A 13 -8.82 -13.33 2.93
N SER A 14 -7.82 -13.04 2.13
CA SER A 14 -7.45 -11.68 1.71
C SER A 14 -8.27 -11.19 0.51
N ALA A 15 -8.62 -12.08 -0.40
CA ALA A 15 -9.26 -11.76 -1.68
C ALA A 15 -10.57 -10.94 -1.55
N PRO A 16 -11.50 -11.21 -0.60
CA PRO A 16 -12.68 -10.37 -0.38
C PRO A 16 -12.31 -8.96 0.09
N LEU A 17 -11.28 -8.82 0.95
CA LEU A 17 -10.87 -7.54 1.49
C LEU A 17 -10.16 -6.68 0.43
N TRP A 18 -9.37 -7.31 -0.45
CA TRP A 18 -8.83 -6.63 -1.64
C TRP A 18 -9.93 -6.18 -2.59
N ALA A 19 -10.95 -7.03 -2.82
CA ALA A 19 -12.14 -6.63 -3.60
C ALA A 19 -12.84 -5.42 -2.98
N GLY A 20 -12.90 -5.36 -1.65
CA GLY A 20 -13.44 -4.22 -0.91
C GLY A 20 -12.65 -2.94 -1.12
N GLU A 21 -11.32 -2.97 -1.04
CA GLU A 21 -10.48 -1.80 -1.35
C GLU A 21 -10.69 -1.33 -2.81
N ALA A 22 -10.79 -2.28 -3.76
CA ALA A 22 -11.08 -1.97 -5.15
C ALA A 22 -12.46 -1.34 -5.33
N GLU A 23 -13.49 -1.83 -4.61
CA GLU A 23 -14.84 -1.26 -4.65
C GLU A 23 -14.86 0.19 -4.13
N VAL A 24 -14.12 0.50 -3.07
CA VAL A 24 -13.97 1.88 -2.58
C VAL A 24 -13.44 2.79 -3.68
N ALA A 25 -12.31 2.43 -4.28
CA ALA A 25 -11.66 3.24 -5.31
C ALA A 25 -12.56 3.41 -6.54
N ARG A 26 -13.13 2.32 -7.03
CA ARG A 26 -14.06 2.33 -8.18
C ARG A 26 -15.28 3.18 -7.91
N THR A 27 -15.91 3.05 -6.75
CA THR A 27 -17.10 3.84 -6.38
C THR A 27 -16.80 5.33 -6.38
N TYR A 28 -15.62 5.72 -5.87
CA TYR A 28 -15.18 7.10 -5.92
C TYR A 28 -14.94 7.58 -7.36
N PHE A 29 -14.15 6.83 -8.14
CA PHE A 29 -13.77 7.24 -9.49
C PHE A 29 -14.96 7.32 -10.46
N ASP A 30 -16.00 6.53 -10.23
CA ASP A 30 -17.22 6.54 -11.02
C ASP A 30 -18.31 7.50 -10.47
N SER A 31 -18.02 8.20 -9.37
CA SER A 31 -18.97 9.11 -8.73
C SER A 31 -19.19 10.38 -9.57
N GLY A 32 -20.46 10.73 -9.81
CA GLY A 32 -20.83 12.02 -10.40
C GLY A 32 -20.59 13.23 -9.48
N ASN A 33 -20.24 13.02 -8.21
CA ASN A 33 -19.97 14.07 -7.22
C ASN A 33 -18.47 14.39 -7.09
N ARG A 34 -17.63 13.76 -7.89
CA ARG A 34 -16.18 13.96 -7.89
C ARG A 34 -15.85 15.36 -8.44
N THR A 35 -14.95 16.07 -7.74
CA THR A 35 -14.51 17.44 -8.06
C THR A 35 -12.99 17.55 -7.92
N ALA A 36 -12.41 18.63 -8.44
CA ALA A 36 -10.97 18.90 -8.25
C ALA A 36 -10.58 18.95 -6.76
N GLU A 37 -11.45 19.48 -5.89
CA GLU A 37 -11.20 19.57 -4.44
C GLU A 37 -11.23 18.18 -3.77
N THR A 38 -12.19 17.32 -4.14
CA THR A 38 -12.21 15.94 -3.62
C THR A 38 -11.03 15.13 -4.15
N ASP A 39 -10.60 15.36 -5.41
CA ASP A 39 -9.39 14.75 -5.96
C ASP A 39 -8.15 15.22 -5.21
N GLN A 40 -7.97 16.51 -4.96
CA GLN A 40 -6.87 17.01 -4.15
C GLN A 40 -6.84 16.39 -2.75
N THR A 41 -8.00 16.16 -2.14
CA THR A 41 -8.10 15.56 -0.81
C THR A 41 -7.53 14.15 -0.80
N TRP A 42 -7.98 13.24 -1.67
CA TRP A 42 -7.49 11.87 -1.67
C TRP A 42 -6.03 11.79 -2.17
N ILE A 43 -5.64 12.65 -3.13
CA ILE A 43 -4.26 12.70 -3.64
C ILE A 43 -3.29 13.15 -2.55
N SER A 44 -3.62 14.17 -1.75
CA SER A 44 -2.76 14.59 -0.64
C SER A 44 -2.59 13.47 0.41
N ARG A 45 -3.64 12.70 0.69
CA ARG A 45 -3.60 11.53 1.56
C ARG A 45 -2.77 10.39 0.96
N GLN A 46 -2.81 10.22 -0.38
CA GLN A 46 -1.91 9.28 -1.05
C GLN A 46 -0.46 9.76 -0.96
N CYS A 47 -0.18 11.03 -1.25
CA CYS A 47 1.14 11.64 -1.05
C CYS A 47 1.66 11.45 0.39
N TYR A 48 0.77 11.49 1.39
CA TYR A 48 1.15 11.16 2.76
C TYR A 48 1.66 9.72 2.87
N LYS A 49 0.96 8.74 2.27
CA LYS A 49 1.37 7.33 2.31
C LYS A 49 2.70 7.08 1.60
N GLU A 50 2.93 7.70 0.46
CA GLU A 50 4.17 7.56 -0.30
C GLU A 50 5.37 8.17 0.44
N PHE A 51 5.19 9.32 1.10
CA PHE A 51 6.29 10.03 1.74
C PHE A 51 6.55 9.59 3.18
N TRP A 52 5.49 9.42 3.99
CA TRP A 52 5.59 9.05 5.40
C TRP A 52 5.47 7.56 5.63
N GLY A 53 4.82 6.82 4.73
CA GLY A 53 4.60 5.38 4.82
C GLY A 53 3.57 4.98 5.87
N SER A 54 3.54 3.69 6.20
CA SER A 54 2.61 3.13 7.17
C SER A 54 3.34 2.19 8.13
N GLY A 55 3.11 2.37 9.44
CA GLY A 55 3.70 1.53 10.49
C GLY A 55 5.17 1.84 10.81
N PHE A 56 5.69 3.00 10.41
CA PHE A 56 7.01 3.48 10.79
C PHE A 56 6.98 4.07 12.19
N VAL A 57 8.05 3.82 12.96
CA VAL A 57 8.10 4.14 14.40
C VAL A 57 8.36 5.61 14.66
N ASP A 58 9.07 6.27 13.74
CA ASP A 58 9.40 7.70 13.84
C ASP A 58 8.49 8.51 12.90
N PRO A 59 7.40 9.10 13.40
CA PRO A 59 6.44 9.83 12.58
C PRO A 59 7.04 11.12 11.98
N ASP A 60 8.14 11.63 12.54
CA ASP A 60 8.82 12.84 12.03
C ASP A 60 9.76 12.54 10.87
N VAL A 61 10.00 11.27 10.58
CA VAL A 61 10.99 10.80 9.60
C VAL A 61 10.34 10.03 8.46
N GLY A 62 9.36 9.19 8.77
CA GLY A 62 8.63 8.37 7.80
C GLY A 62 9.53 7.40 7.01
N VAL A 63 8.95 6.78 5.99
CA VAL A 63 9.64 5.77 5.16
C VAL A 63 10.88 6.36 4.47
N ILE A 64 10.76 7.52 3.86
CA ILE A 64 11.86 8.14 3.11
C ILE A 64 13.05 8.43 4.04
N GLY A 65 12.79 8.99 5.23
CA GLY A 65 13.85 9.33 6.15
C GLY A 65 14.46 8.11 6.86
N GLU A 66 13.65 7.12 7.27
CA GLU A 66 14.13 5.90 7.92
C GLU A 66 15.03 5.09 6.96
N TRP A 67 14.58 4.89 5.74
CA TRP A 67 15.36 4.18 4.73
C TRP A 67 16.61 4.93 4.28
N SER A 68 16.55 6.27 4.21
CA SER A 68 17.75 7.09 3.92
C SER A 68 18.80 6.95 5.02
N ARG A 69 18.40 6.95 6.30
CA ARG A 69 19.33 6.68 7.41
C ARG A 69 19.93 5.28 7.30
N LYS A 70 19.12 4.27 7.04
CA LYS A 70 19.58 2.89 6.83
C LYS A 70 20.58 2.81 5.67
N ALA A 71 20.32 3.48 4.54
CA ALA A 71 21.26 3.50 3.42
C ALA A 71 22.63 4.12 3.80
N VAL A 72 22.62 5.22 4.57
CA VAL A 72 23.86 5.84 5.07
C VAL A 72 24.62 4.88 5.98
N ASP A 73 23.93 4.14 6.86
CA ASP A 73 24.55 3.17 7.78
C ASP A 73 25.07 1.92 7.06
N MET A 74 24.57 1.60 5.87
CA MET A 74 25.03 0.48 5.05
C MET A 74 26.31 0.79 4.27
N VAL A 75 26.59 2.06 3.95
CA VAL A 75 27.77 2.44 3.13
C VAL A 75 29.10 1.94 3.72
N PRO A 76 29.43 2.13 5.02
CA PRO A 76 30.67 1.60 5.57
C PRO A 76 30.71 0.05 5.59
N GLN A 77 29.56 -0.62 5.67
CA GLN A 77 29.48 -2.08 5.69
C GLN A 77 29.86 -2.73 4.36
N LEU A 78 29.91 -1.97 3.27
CA LEU A 78 30.43 -2.45 1.98
C LEU A 78 31.90 -2.86 2.05
N GLU A 79 32.70 -2.18 2.88
CA GLU A 79 34.11 -2.53 3.14
C GLU A 79 34.20 -3.83 3.97
N ASP A 80 33.19 -4.14 4.77
CA ASP A 80 33.11 -5.35 5.59
C ASP A 80 32.43 -6.53 4.86
N GLY A 81 32.12 -6.36 3.57
CA GLY A 81 31.59 -7.43 2.68
C GLY A 81 30.09 -7.46 2.53
N LEU A 82 29.36 -6.39 2.91
CA LEU A 82 27.93 -6.28 2.60
C LEU A 82 27.74 -6.42 1.08
N PRO A 83 26.80 -7.26 0.60
CA PRO A 83 26.47 -7.37 -0.83
C PRO A 83 26.00 -6.03 -1.39
N ARG A 84 26.60 -5.60 -2.51
CA ARG A 84 26.26 -4.33 -3.18
C ARG A 84 24.80 -4.27 -3.59
N GLY A 85 24.19 -5.41 -3.93
CA GLY A 85 22.77 -5.52 -4.29
C GLY A 85 21.85 -5.04 -3.16
N GLU A 86 22.13 -5.36 -1.91
CA GLU A 86 21.29 -4.95 -0.78
C GLU A 86 21.18 -3.43 -0.63
N LEU A 87 22.29 -2.70 -0.82
CA LEU A 87 22.25 -1.24 -0.81
C LEU A 87 21.57 -0.70 -2.06
N LEU A 88 21.80 -1.31 -3.22
CA LEU A 88 21.14 -0.89 -4.47
C LEU A 88 19.63 -1.07 -4.37
N ASP A 89 19.15 -2.21 -3.91
CA ASP A 89 17.72 -2.50 -3.73
C ASP A 89 17.05 -1.46 -2.80
N LEU A 90 17.73 -1.10 -1.68
CA LEU A 90 17.21 -0.08 -0.77
C LEU A 90 17.15 1.32 -1.42
N LEU A 91 18.16 1.69 -2.21
CA LEU A 91 18.18 2.98 -2.92
C LEU A 91 17.10 3.03 -4.01
N GLU A 92 16.84 1.92 -4.70
CA GLU A 92 15.74 1.81 -5.67
C GLU A 92 14.38 1.95 -5.01
N GLN A 93 14.18 1.35 -3.83
CA GLN A 93 12.96 1.53 -3.04
C GLN A 93 12.76 2.99 -2.61
N ILE A 94 13.79 3.64 -2.06
CA ILE A 94 13.72 5.07 -1.70
C ILE A 94 13.35 5.93 -2.92
N TYR A 95 13.96 5.64 -4.06
CA TYR A 95 13.68 6.34 -5.31
C TYR A 95 12.22 6.13 -5.74
N ALA A 96 11.72 4.90 -5.70
CA ALA A 96 10.36 4.57 -6.12
C ALA A 96 9.33 5.33 -5.27
N GLU A 97 9.39 5.23 -3.94
CA GLU A 97 8.46 5.91 -3.02
C GLU A 97 8.47 7.44 -3.21
N TYR A 98 9.68 8.03 -3.28
CA TYR A 98 9.78 9.46 -3.52
C TYR A 98 9.27 9.88 -4.90
N HIS A 99 9.47 9.05 -5.91
CA HIS A 99 8.95 9.28 -7.26
C HIS A 99 7.42 9.20 -7.29
N HIS A 100 6.82 8.21 -6.61
CA HIS A 100 5.35 8.10 -6.46
C HIS A 100 4.77 9.36 -5.81
N PHE A 101 5.39 9.82 -4.71
CA PHE A 101 5.02 11.10 -4.10
C PHE A 101 5.04 12.25 -5.11
N CYS A 102 6.13 12.40 -5.88
CA CYS A 102 6.25 13.48 -6.88
C CYS A 102 5.16 13.39 -7.96
N LEU A 103 4.85 12.19 -8.43
CA LEU A 103 3.83 11.99 -9.47
C LEU A 103 2.44 12.45 -9.00
N PHE A 104 2.02 12.05 -7.79
CA PHE A 104 0.75 12.48 -7.22
C PHE A 104 0.76 13.96 -6.84
N ALA A 105 1.86 14.49 -6.31
CA ALA A 105 2.00 15.90 -5.97
C ALA A 105 1.84 16.81 -7.20
N ASN A 106 2.37 16.42 -8.36
CA ASN A 106 2.21 17.16 -9.60
C ASN A 106 0.72 17.28 -10.02
N ILE A 107 -0.08 16.21 -9.86
CA ILE A 107 -1.53 16.27 -10.13
C ILE A 107 -2.21 17.20 -9.14
N TYR A 108 -1.89 17.08 -7.85
CA TYR A 108 -2.42 17.95 -6.79
C TYR A 108 -2.20 19.44 -7.10
N GLU A 109 -0.96 19.80 -7.44
CA GLU A 109 -0.55 21.17 -7.73
C GLU A 109 -1.28 21.72 -8.96
N ARG A 110 -1.39 20.90 -10.00
CA ARG A 110 -2.12 21.30 -11.21
C ARG A 110 -3.62 21.51 -10.94
N LEU A 111 -4.26 20.66 -10.14
CA LEU A 111 -5.66 20.82 -9.75
C LEU A 111 -5.92 22.09 -8.93
N GLY A 112 -4.96 22.49 -8.10
CA GLY A 112 -5.03 23.70 -7.29
C GLY A 112 -4.75 25.00 -8.05
N GLY A 113 -4.22 24.90 -9.28
CA GLY A 113 -3.92 26.05 -10.13
C GLY A 113 -2.60 26.76 -9.80
N GLU A 114 -2.39 27.92 -10.43
CA GLU A 114 -1.14 28.67 -10.33
C GLU A 114 -0.80 29.03 -8.88
N GLY A 115 0.43 28.74 -8.48
CA GLY A 115 0.95 29.02 -7.13
C GLY A 115 0.65 27.94 -6.08
N THR A 116 -0.08 26.89 -6.44
CA THR A 116 -0.28 25.74 -5.54
C THR A 116 0.99 24.92 -5.48
N THR A 117 1.44 24.59 -4.27
CA THR A 117 2.60 23.72 -4.03
C THR A 117 2.27 22.75 -2.91
N LEU A 118 2.62 21.47 -3.07
CA LEU A 118 2.47 20.44 -2.04
C LEU A 118 3.83 20.06 -1.47
N THR A 119 4.03 20.34 -0.20
CA THR A 119 5.25 19.96 0.52
C THR A 119 4.97 18.90 1.57
N PRO A 120 5.96 18.08 1.97
CA PRO A 120 5.76 17.06 3.00
C PRO A 120 5.18 17.59 4.32
N ARG A 121 5.48 18.84 4.69
CA ARG A 121 4.95 19.48 5.91
C ARG A 121 3.46 19.83 5.83
N MET A 122 2.90 19.88 4.64
CA MET A 122 1.47 20.14 4.41
C MET A 122 0.65 18.86 4.44
N LEU A 123 1.32 17.70 4.34
CA LEU A 123 0.66 16.41 4.39
C LEU A 123 0.22 16.10 5.81
N SER A 124 -0.99 15.57 5.94
CA SER A 124 -1.55 15.12 7.22
C SER A 124 -2.19 13.76 7.05
N ASN A 125 -2.04 12.92 8.08
CA ASN A 125 -2.79 11.67 8.18
C ASN A 125 -4.27 11.99 8.44
N TRP A 126 -5.10 10.99 8.36
CA TRP A 126 -6.51 11.03 8.71
C TRP A 126 -6.80 9.90 9.69
N ASP A 127 -7.92 9.97 10.40
CA ASP A 127 -8.19 9.13 11.56
C ASP A 127 -7.99 7.63 11.30
N GLU A 128 -8.52 7.11 10.19
CA GLU A 128 -8.38 5.70 9.84
C GLU A 128 -6.97 5.34 9.33
N GLY A 129 -6.28 6.31 8.72
CA GLY A 129 -4.88 6.17 8.34
C GLY A 129 -3.99 6.08 9.57
N GLU A 130 -4.20 6.96 10.55
CA GLU A 130 -3.47 6.95 11.83
C GLU A 130 -3.74 5.67 12.63
N ALA A 131 -4.98 5.22 12.69
CA ALA A 131 -5.34 3.97 13.35
C ALA A 131 -4.59 2.77 12.76
N LEU A 132 -4.50 2.68 11.43
CA LEU A 132 -3.73 1.63 10.75
C LEU A 132 -2.23 1.75 11.03
N ASP A 133 -1.67 2.96 11.01
CA ASP A 133 -0.24 3.19 11.25
C ASP A 133 0.16 2.79 12.68
N VAL A 134 -0.64 3.17 13.67
CA VAL A 134 -0.45 2.77 15.08
C VAL A 134 -0.53 1.26 15.24
N TYR A 135 -1.52 0.62 14.62
CA TYR A 135 -1.66 -0.85 14.68
C TYR A 135 -0.44 -1.54 14.07
N ARG A 136 -0.01 -1.14 12.89
CA ARG A 136 1.15 -1.73 12.19
C ARG A 136 2.46 -1.54 12.97
N ALA A 137 2.69 -0.36 13.55
CA ALA A 137 3.85 -0.12 14.40
C ALA A 137 3.84 -1.04 15.65
N GLY A 138 2.67 -1.24 16.25
CA GLY A 138 2.47 -2.20 17.35
C GLY A 138 2.79 -3.63 16.94
N VAL A 139 2.27 -4.08 15.80
CA VAL A 139 2.49 -5.43 15.25
C VAL A 139 3.99 -5.68 15.00
N ARG A 140 4.71 -4.74 14.37
CA ARG A 140 6.17 -4.86 14.18
C ARG A 140 6.91 -5.01 15.51
N LYS A 141 6.54 -4.21 16.50
CA LYS A 141 7.20 -4.21 17.81
C LYS A 141 6.93 -5.49 18.59
N GLU A 142 5.72 -6.01 18.55
CA GLU A 142 5.28 -7.15 19.35
C GLU A 142 5.68 -8.49 18.74
N HIS A 143 5.60 -8.61 17.41
CA HIS A 143 5.77 -9.89 16.70
C HIS A 143 7.04 -9.96 15.83
N GLY A 144 7.90 -8.94 15.85
CA GLY A 144 9.21 -8.98 15.18
C GLY A 144 9.13 -9.34 13.69
N ALA A 145 9.85 -10.41 13.30
CA ALA A 145 9.90 -10.86 11.90
C ALA A 145 8.53 -11.27 11.35
N LEU A 146 7.72 -11.98 12.14
CA LEU A 146 6.36 -12.38 11.72
C LEU A 146 5.46 -11.15 11.55
N GLY A 147 5.57 -10.16 12.44
CA GLY A 147 4.89 -8.89 12.30
C GLY A 147 5.31 -8.18 11.02
N GLN A 148 6.60 -8.11 10.72
CA GLN A 148 7.10 -7.54 9.48
C GLN A 148 6.58 -8.29 8.25
N ALA A 149 6.55 -9.63 8.26
CA ALA A 149 6.01 -10.43 7.17
C ALA A 149 4.53 -10.10 6.90
N SER A 150 3.71 -9.90 7.95
CA SER A 150 2.31 -9.51 7.82
C SER A 150 2.14 -8.11 7.20
N LEU A 151 3.04 -7.16 7.50
CA LEU A 151 3.05 -5.84 6.90
C LEU A 151 3.40 -5.93 5.41
N SER A 152 4.48 -6.64 5.07
CA SER A 152 4.93 -6.82 3.69
C SER A 152 3.86 -7.51 2.83
N PHE A 153 3.15 -8.51 3.37
CA PHE A 153 2.05 -9.16 2.68
C PHE A 153 0.87 -8.22 2.39
N THR A 154 0.59 -7.27 3.29
CA THR A 154 -0.53 -6.33 3.16
C THR A 154 -0.14 -5.01 2.49
N GLU A 155 1.12 -4.85 2.10
CA GLU A 155 1.60 -3.66 1.40
C GLU A 155 0.90 -3.51 0.05
N GLY A 156 0.59 -2.26 -0.33
CA GLY A 156 -0.12 -1.98 -1.57
C GLY A 156 -1.58 -2.50 -1.65
N GLY A 157 -2.04 -3.39 -0.74
CA GLY A 157 -3.40 -3.95 -0.77
C GLY A 157 -3.74 -4.61 -2.10
N TYR A 158 -2.83 -5.43 -2.63
CA TYR A 158 -2.90 -6.04 -3.96
C TYR A 158 -3.03 -5.00 -5.09
N CYS A 159 -2.41 -3.84 -4.93
CA CYS A 159 -2.41 -2.72 -5.89
C CYS A 159 -3.82 -2.27 -6.34
N THR A 160 -4.84 -2.49 -5.51
CA THR A 160 -6.24 -2.30 -5.89
C THR A 160 -6.59 -0.86 -6.22
N LEU A 161 -6.04 0.12 -5.50
CA LEU A 161 -6.18 1.53 -5.84
C LEU A 161 -5.68 1.82 -7.24
N TYR A 162 -4.48 1.34 -7.54
CA TYR A 162 -3.81 1.63 -8.80
C TYR A 162 -4.47 0.87 -9.96
N SER A 163 -4.90 -0.38 -9.75
CA SER A 163 -5.64 -1.15 -10.76
C SER A 163 -6.99 -0.54 -11.12
N GLU A 164 -7.70 0.09 -10.18
CA GLU A 164 -8.91 0.83 -10.48
C GLU A 164 -8.58 2.21 -11.10
N GLY A 165 -7.50 2.86 -10.63
CA GLY A 165 -7.05 4.14 -11.16
C GLY A 165 -6.64 4.08 -12.63
N LEU A 166 -5.91 3.04 -13.07
CA LEU A 166 -5.52 2.93 -14.47
C LEU A 166 -6.70 2.73 -15.45
N LYS A 167 -7.88 2.38 -14.97
CA LYS A 167 -9.11 2.35 -15.78
C LYS A 167 -9.65 3.74 -16.15
N LEU A 168 -9.05 4.79 -15.58
CA LEU A 168 -9.36 6.18 -15.92
C LEU A 168 -8.72 6.63 -17.24
N GLU A 169 -7.71 5.94 -17.73
CA GLU A 169 -7.07 6.25 -19.03
C GLU A 169 -8.12 6.22 -20.16
N GLY A 170 -8.08 7.23 -21.01
CA GLY A 170 -9.01 7.43 -22.11
C GLY A 170 -10.29 8.19 -21.75
N ARG A 171 -10.48 8.59 -20.48
CA ARG A 171 -11.62 9.42 -20.06
C ARG A 171 -11.38 10.93 -20.29
N GLY A 172 -10.11 11.33 -20.51
CA GLY A 172 -9.69 12.71 -20.77
C GLY A 172 -9.41 13.54 -19.53
N GLY A 173 -8.71 14.65 -19.70
CA GLY A 173 -8.42 15.60 -18.62
C GLY A 173 -7.63 15.01 -17.45
N VAL A 174 -8.06 15.29 -16.23
CA VAL A 174 -7.41 14.80 -15.01
C VAL A 174 -7.45 13.28 -14.86
N ASP A 175 -8.47 12.64 -15.41
CA ASP A 175 -8.60 11.18 -15.37
C ASP A 175 -7.46 10.49 -16.10
N ASP A 176 -7.07 10.97 -17.27
CA ASP A 176 -5.94 10.43 -18.01
C ASP A 176 -4.61 10.56 -17.23
N GLU A 177 -4.44 11.66 -16.52
CA GLU A 177 -3.24 11.88 -15.73
C GLU A 177 -3.21 10.97 -14.49
N ILE A 178 -4.34 10.86 -13.77
CA ILE A 178 -4.45 9.91 -12.66
C ILE A 178 -4.23 8.49 -13.17
N GLY A 179 -4.82 8.11 -14.29
CA GLY A 179 -4.63 6.80 -14.91
C GLY A 179 -3.17 6.52 -15.25
N THR A 180 -2.47 7.48 -15.86
CA THR A 180 -1.05 7.37 -16.19
C THR A 180 -0.18 7.21 -14.95
N VAL A 181 -0.43 7.98 -13.89
CA VAL A 181 0.29 7.86 -12.62
C VAL A 181 0.01 6.53 -11.96
N CYS A 182 -1.27 6.12 -11.89
CA CYS A 182 -1.65 4.83 -11.32
C CYS A 182 -1.01 3.65 -12.08
N ARG A 183 -0.87 3.73 -13.40
CA ARG A 183 -0.16 2.71 -14.19
C ARG A 183 1.30 2.60 -13.77
N ARG A 184 1.98 3.76 -13.67
CA ARG A 184 3.39 3.77 -13.26
C ARG A 184 3.59 3.16 -11.87
N VAL A 185 2.78 3.59 -10.90
CA VAL A 185 2.87 3.08 -9.53
C VAL A 185 2.49 1.59 -9.47
N TYR A 186 1.46 1.17 -10.23
CA TYR A 186 1.06 -0.23 -10.32
C TYR A 186 2.21 -1.13 -10.78
N ASP A 187 2.93 -0.72 -11.83
CA ASP A 187 4.03 -1.50 -12.39
C ASP A 187 5.18 -1.66 -11.39
N ASP A 188 5.49 -0.61 -10.61
CA ASP A 188 6.53 -0.64 -9.57
C ASP A 188 6.06 -1.48 -8.35
N GLU A 189 4.84 -1.24 -7.84
CA GLU A 189 4.30 -1.89 -6.64
C GLU A 189 3.99 -3.38 -6.82
N MET A 190 3.64 -3.83 -8.02
CA MET A 190 3.42 -5.25 -8.27
C MET A 190 4.68 -6.09 -8.02
N VAL A 191 5.86 -5.53 -8.23
CA VAL A 191 7.14 -6.21 -7.92
C VAL A 191 7.32 -6.33 -6.41
N HIS A 192 7.07 -5.25 -5.66
CA HIS A 192 7.17 -5.24 -4.20
C HIS A 192 6.18 -6.22 -3.56
N LEU A 193 4.94 -6.20 -4.00
CA LEU A 193 3.89 -7.10 -3.54
C LEU A 193 4.26 -8.57 -3.74
N VAL A 194 4.69 -8.94 -4.95
CA VAL A 194 5.03 -10.33 -5.27
C VAL A 194 6.23 -10.79 -4.45
N ASN A 195 7.25 -9.96 -4.27
CA ASN A 195 8.40 -10.26 -3.43
C ASN A 195 8.01 -10.40 -1.96
N GLY A 196 7.14 -9.52 -1.44
CA GLY A 196 6.61 -9.59 -0.08
C GLY A 196 5.83 -10.88 0.17
N MET A 197 4.96 -11.26 -0.75
CA MET A 197 4.22 -12.53 -0.68
C MET A 197 5.13 -13.76 -0.73
N ALA A 198 6.15 -13.76 -1.59
CA ALA A 198 7.12 -14.85 -1.67
C ALA A 198 7.97 -14.98 -0.39
N ALA A 199 8.27 -13.87 0.27
CA ALA A 199 9.01 -13.86 1.54
C ALA A 199 8.24 -14.56 2.66
N VAL A 200 6.93 -14.36 2.75
CA VAL A 200 6.07 -14.99 3.78
C VAL A 200 6.25 -16.51 3.84
N GLY A 201 6.28 -17.17 2.68
CA GLY A 201 6.47 -18.63 2.61
C GLY A 201 7.83 -19.12 3.13
N ARG A 202 8.82 -18.23 3.28
CA ARG A 202 10.16 -18.53 3.79
C ARG A 202 10.34 -18.19 5.27
N GLU A 203 9.54 -17.30 5.79
CA GLU A 203 9.69 -16.73 7.13
C GLU A 203 8.76 -17.35 8.18
N VAL A 204 7.74 -18.11 7.73
CA VAL A 204 6.72 -18.67 8.62
C VAL A 204 6.94 -20.17 8.79
N ASP A 205 7.15 -20.61 10.03
CA ASP A 205 7.37 -22.02 10.38
C ASP A 205 6.35 -22.50 11.43
N GLY A 206 5.59 -23.52 11.05
CA GLY A 206 4.63 -24.17 11.94
C GLY A 206 3.25 -23.51 12.03
N ASP A 207 2.27 -24.31 12.47
CA ASP A 207 0.85 -23.94 12.44
C ASP A 207 0.51 -22.71 13.30
N ALA A 208 1.15 -22.56 14.45
CA ALA A 208 0.86 -21.44 15.36
C ALA A 208 1.29 -20.08 14.76
N GLU A 209 2.39 -20.04 14.03
CA GLU A 209 2.83 -18.82 13.33
C GLU A 209 1.91 -18.50 12.15
N TRP A 210 1.46 -19.53 11.43
CA TRP A 210 0.47 -19.34 10.36
C TRP A 210 -0.88 -18.82 10.90
N ASP A 211 -1.36 -19.36 12.04
CA ASP A 211 -2.60 -18.87 12.66
C ASP A 211 -2.50 -17.40 13.06
N LEU A 212 -1.38 -17.02 13.66
CA LEU A 212 -1.11 -15.62 14.01
C LEU A 212 -0.98 -14.73 12.77
N LEU A 213 -0.26 -15.18 11.74
CA LEU A 213 -0.12 -14.43 10.50
C LEU A 213 -1.48 -14.18 9.82
N GLU A 214 -2.35 -15.20 9.75
CA GLU A 214 -3.70 -15.06 9.21
C GLU A 214 -4.49 -13.99 9.99
N GLU A 215 -4.44 -14.01 11.33
CA GLU A 215 -5.11 -13.01 12.17
C GLU A 215 -4.58 -11.59 11.90
N LEU A 216 -3.25 -11.43 11.89
CA LEU A 216 -2.60 -10.13 11.65
C LEU A 216 -2.92 -9.58 10.26
N VAL A 217 -2.86 -10.41 9.23
CA VAL A 217 -3.15 -10.01 7.84
C VAL A 217 -4.61 -9.62 7.68
N VAL A 218 -5.54 -10.47 8.12
CA VAL A 218 -6.98 -10.18 8.00
C VAL A 218 -7.36 -8.90 8.75
N THR A 219 -6.80 -8.69 9.94
CA THR A 219 -7.04 -7.46 10.71
C THR A 219 -6.52 -6.23 9.96
N GLN A 220 -5.29 -6.27 9.45
CA GLN A 220 -4.72 -5.16 8.67
C GLN A 220 -5.55 -4.88 7.42
N LEU A 221 -5.97 -5.91 6.68
CA LEU A 221 -6.76 -5.73 5.46
C LEU A 221 -8.14 -5.13 5.75
N ARG A 222 -8.81 -5.51 6.84
CA ARG A 222 -10.05 -4.85 7.28
C ARG A 222 -9.81 -3.37 7.60
N MET A 223 -8.75 -3.07 8.34
CA MET A 223 -8.37 -1.68 8.62
C MET A 223 -8.03 -0.93 7.33
N ARG A 224 -7.41 -1.58 6.34
CA ARG A 224 -7.12 -0.96 5.03
C ARG A 224 -8.38 -0.60 4.26
N VAL A 225 -9.41 -1.46 4.23
CA VAL A 225 -10.70 -1.13 3.62
C VAL A 225 -11.29 0.14 4.27
N THR A 226 -11.29 0.20 5.60
CA THR A 226 -11.78 1.36 6.36
C THR A 226 -10.94 2.60 6.07
N MET A 227 -9.62 2.48 6.11
CA MET A 227 -8.66 3.54 5.80
C MET A 227 -8.86 4.06 4.37
N ARG A 228 -9.01 3.16 3.40
CA ARG A 228 -9.24 3.54 2.01
C ARG A 228 -10.58 4.27 1.85
N ASN A 229 -11.63 3.81 2.53
CA ASN A 229 -12.93 4.50 2.50
C ASN A 229 -12.82 5.93 3.05
N GLY A 230 -12.12 6.12 4.18
CA GLY A 230 -11.82 7.45 4.71
C GLY A 230 -10.97 8.27 3.74
N GLN A 231 -9.92 7.69 3.14
CA GLN A 231 -9.05 8.38 2.19
C GLN A 231 -9.85 9.07 1.07
N PHE A 232 -10.87 8.41 0.55
CA PHE A 232 -11.72 8.89 -0.53
C PHE A 232 -12.98 9.65 -0.08
N GLY A 233 -13.08 10.03 1.20
CA GLY A 233 -14.21 10.77 1.72
C GLY A 233 -15.50 9.95 1.85
N TYR A 234 -15.36 8.66 2.19
CA TYR A 234 -16.43 7.72 2.49
C TYR A 234 -17.40 7.44 1.32
N PRO A 235 -16.91 6.99 0.16
CA PRO A 235 -17.78 6.63 -0.96
C PRO A 235 -18.71 5.44 -0.66
N LEU A 236 -18.31 4.55 0.27
CA LEU A 236 -19.15 3.44 0.75
C LEU A 236 -19.79 3.77 2.09
N SER A 237 -21.02 3.29 2.30
CA SER A 237 -21.69 3.37 3.61
C SER A 237 -21.01 2.46 4.65
N SER A 238 -21.23 2.75 5.93
CA SER A 238 -20.76 1.90 7.04
C SER A 238 -21.29 0.47 6.95
N ASP A 239 -22.53 0.29 6.48
CA ASP A 239 -23.14 -1.03 6.31
C ASP A 239 -22.40 -1.81 5.23
N ARG A 240 -22.12 -1.16 4.08
CA ARG A 240 -21.35 -1.80 3.00
C ARG A 240 -19.93 -2.20 3.43
N VAL A 241 -19.25 -1.34 4.18
CA VAL A 241 -17.93 -1.66 4.76
C VAL A 241 -18.03 -2.87 5.70
N SER A 242 -19.10 -2.96 6.50
CA SER A 242 -19.34 -4.10 7.39
C SER A 242 -19.60 -5.40 6.62
N GLU A 243 -20.36 -5.36 5.54
CA GLU A 243 -20.56 -6.50 4.63
C GLU A 243 -19.23 -7.00 4.04
N ILE A 244 -18.39 -6.07 3.55
CA ILE A 244 -17.06 -6.39 3.04
C ILE A 244 -16.20 -7.05 4.12
N HIS A 245 -16.21 -6.53 5.35
CA HIS A 245 -15.49 -7.13 6.47
C HIS A 245 -15.98 -8.53 6.84
N ALA A 246 -17.25 -8.84 6.55
CA ALA A 246 -17.84 -10.16 6.71
C ALA A 246 -17.55 -11.10 5.51
N GLY A 247 -16.90 -10.59 4.46
CA GLY A 247 -16.64 -11.34 3.24
C GLY A 247 -17.81 -11.40 2.27
N GLU A 248 -18.84 -10.56 2.45
CA GLU A 248 -20.05 -10.50 1.61
C GLU A 248 -19.79 -9.67 0.33
N ILE A 249 -18.80 -10.09 -0.43
CA ILE A 249 -18.37 -9.49 -1.69
C ILE A 249 -17.77 -10.59 -2.58
N GLU A 250 -17.91 -10.45 -3.90
CA GLU A 250 -17.20 -11.32 -4.84
C GLU A 250 -15.70 -11.10 -4.70
N PRO A 251 -14.91 -12.13 -4.33
CA PRO A 251 -13.49 -11.98 -4.09
C PRO A 251 -12.72 -11.69 -5.37
N LEU A 252 -11.60 -10.97 -5.25
CA LEU A 252 -10.66 -10.83 -6.36
C LEU A 252 -10.00 -12.15 -6.70
N THR A 253 -9.77 -12.38 -7.99
CA THR A 253 -8.97 -13.52 -8.45
C THR A 253 -7.48 -13.18 -8.29
N PHE A 254 -6.74 -14.04 -7.60
CA PHE A 254 -5.31 -13.92 -7.45
C PHE A 254 -4.56 -14.71 -8.53
N ASP A 255 -3.54 -14.11 -9.13
CA ASP A 255 -2.67 -14.80 -10.08
C ASP A 255 -1.47 -15.46 -9.37
N TYR A 256 -1.60 -16.74 -9.07
CA TYR A 256 -0.53 -17.54 -8.43
C TYR A 256 0.76 -17.61 -9.28
N GLY A 257 0.66 -17.41 -10.59
CA GLY A 257 1.81 -17.43 -11.50
C GLY A 257 2.80 -16.33 -11.21
N LEU A 258 2.35 -15.19 -10.71
CA LEU A 258 3.20 -14.05 -10.35
C LEU A 258 4.14 -14.41 -9.19
N VAL A 259 3.61 -15.02 -8.12
CA VAL A 259 4.41 -15.40 -6.95
C VAL A 259 5.37 -16.54 -7.25
N ALA A 260 4.95 -17.52 -8.06
CA ALA A 260 5.78 -18.66 -8.44
C ALA A 260 7.02 -18.26 -9.28
N GLN A 261 7.00 -17.09 -9.92
CA GLN A 261 8.14 -16.56 -10.69
C GLN A 261 9.14 -15.80 -9.81
N ALA A 262 8.72 -15.27 -8.66
CA ALA A 262 9.56 -14.51 -7.73
C ALA A 262 10.22 -15.38 -6.65
N ALA A 263 9.74 -16.60 -6.44
CA ALA A 263 10.26 -17.57 -5.47
C ALA A 263 11.33 -18.48 -6.08
#